data_05bdc9b97274fa5c11f843e1c0334627
#
_entry.id   05bdc9b97274fa5c11f843e1c0334627
#
_cell.length_a   1.000
_cell.length_b   1.000
_cell.length_c   1.000
_cell.angle_alpha   90.00
_cell.angle_beta   90.00
_cell.angle_gamma   90.00
#
_symmetry.space_group_name_H-M   'P 1'
#
loop_
_entity.id
_entity.type
_entity.pdbx_description
1 polymer ?
#
loop_
_entity_poly.entity_id
_entity_poly.type
_entity_poly.pdbx_seq_one_letter_code
_entity_poly.pdbx_strand_id
1 'polypeptide(L)'
;MGESARRRSAVERGARRVAKRIVRTYGEATAPWRVHPDFLLIGAKRGGTTSLWRYLTEHPDVLGLFPRPERIKGVYYFDEQYGRGDRWYRSHFPLRATRARRSAAGRRAVVGEATPYYLYHPLAPQRAAADVPEARVLVVLRDPVERAYSHWKERRSNDGDPLDFAAALEAERVRLAGEEARLVADPHAVSVAHRHWSYVDQGRYAPMLERWFAAFGRDGVHVEISEEMYAAPQATFDRVTDHLGLARHELADPVAHNAEPSPDLDPGLRAHLAGLLEPDIRATEALLGRSLPWG
;
A
#
# COMPACT_ATOMS: atom_id res chain seq x y z
N MET A 1 25.10 -34.16 -2.54
CA MET A 1 24.76 -32.97 -1.71
C MET A 1 23.22 -32.87 -1.65
N GLY A 2 22.53 -33.70 -0.91
CA GLY A 2 21.09 -33.77 -1.15
C GLY A 2 20.19 -33.95 0.06
N GLU A 3 20.33 -34.98 0.85
CA GLU A 3 19.28 -35.35 1.80
C GLU A 3 19.40 -34.62 3.15
N SER A 4 20.60 -34.45 3.65
CA SER A 4 20.87 -33.71 4.89
C SER A 4 20.56 -32.21 4.78
N ALA A 5 20.84 -31.57 3.62
CA ALA A 5 20.50 -30.18 3.37
C ALA A 5 18.99 -29.98 3.25
N ARG A 6 18.27 -30.90 2.60
CA ARG A 6 16.79 -30.88 2.51
C ARG A 6 16.13 -31.07 3.87
N ARG A 7 16.65 -31.97 4.72
CA ARG A 7 16.13 -32.19 6.09
C ARG A 7 16.38 -30.97 6.98
N ARG A 8 17.58 -30.35 6.95
CA ARG A 8 17.85 -29.10 7.68
C ARG A 8 16.90 -27.98 7.27
N SER A 9 16.68 -27.78 5.97
CA SER A 9 15.75 -26.77 5.48
C SER A 9 14.28 -27.07 5.84
N ALA A 10 13.89 -28.34 5.97
CA ALA A 10 12.55 -28.73 6.43
C ALA A 10 12.34 -28.46 7.92
N VAL A 11 13.34 -28.77 8.76
CA VAL A 11 13.33 -28.50 10.20
C VAL A 11 13.31 -27.00 10.47
N GLU A 12 14.13 -26.23 9.75
CA GLU A 12 14.14 -24.76 9.86
C GLU A 12 12.81 -24.14 9.44
N ARG A 13 12.18 -24.62 8.36
CA ARG A 13 10.84 -24.18 7.94
C ARG A 13 9.78 -24.53 8.99
N GLY A 14 9.88 -25.72 9.59
CA GLY A 14 9.00 -26.15 10.68
C GLY A 14 9.13 -25.26 11.91
N ALA A 15 10.35 -25.02 12.36
CA ALA A 15 10.63 -24.13 13.49
C ALA A 15 10.14 -22.70 13.26
N ARG A 16 10.35 -22.15 12.06
CA ARG A 16 9.84 -20.82 11.67
C ARG A 16 8.31 -20.78 11.69
N ARG A 17 7.62 -21.84 11.25
CA ARG A 17 6.14 -21.89 11.31
C ARG A 17 5.64 -21.89 12.75
N VAL A 18 6.26 -22.67 13.63
CA VAL A 18 5.92 -22.74 15.06
C VAL A 18 6.17 -21.38 15.71
N ALA A 19 7.34 -20.78 15.49
CA ALA A 19 7.64 -19.44 16.00
C ALA A 19 6.65 -18.39 15.53
N LYS A 20 6.30 -18.38 14.23
CA LYS A 20 5.26 -17.49 13.68
C LYS A 20 3.90 -17.70 14.36
N ARG A 21 3.51 -18.94 14.61
CA ARG A 21 2.25 -19.26 15.27
C ARG A 21 2.24 -18.74 16.72
N ILE A 22 3.32 -18.99 17.49
CA ILE A 22 3.46 -18.50 18.86
C ILE A 22 3.37 -16.97 18.92
N VAL A 23 4.14 -16.29 18.06
CA VAL A 23 4.14 -14.83 17.99
C VAL A 23 2.75 -14.28 17.63
N ARG A 24 2.05 -14.94 16.71
CA ARG A 24 0.70 -14.53 16.31
C ARG A 24 -0.31 -14.75 17.45
N THR A 25 -0.28 -15.92 18.10
CA THR A 25 -1.11 -16.21 19.28
C THR A 25 -0.87 -15.19 20.40
N TYR A 26 0.38 -14.85 20.68
CA TYR A 26 0.72 -13.80 21.64
C TYR A 26 0.16 -12.44 21.19
N GLY A 27 0.29 -12.10 19.90
CA GLY A 27 -0.28 -10.89 19.31
C GLY A 27 -1.77 -10.77 19.55
N GLU A 28 -2.52 -11.83 19.25
CA GLU A 28 -3.97 -11.88 19.41
C GLU A 28 -4.38 -11.90 20.89
N ALA A 29 -3.66 -12.61 21.75
CA ALA A 29 -3.92 -12.60 23.20
C ALA A 29 -3.72 -11.22 23.81
N THR A 30 -2.77 -10.44 23.30
CA THR A 30 -2.46 -9.08 23.77
C THR A 30 -3.16 -7.97 22.99
N ALA A 31 -4.00 -8.28 22.02
CA ALA A 31 -4.70 -7.30 21.18
C ALA A 31 -5.46 -6.20 21.95
N PRO A 32 -6.15 -6.47 23.08
CA PRO A 32 -6.82 -5.42 23.86
C PRO A 32 -5.89 -4.32 24.36
N TRP A 33 -4.61 -4.61 24.55
CA TRP A 33 -3.59 -3.67 25.02
C TRP A 33 -2.73 -3.09 23.88
N ARG A 34 -3.06 -3.37 22.63
CA ARG A 34 -2.36 -2.86 21.44
C ARG A 34 -3.07 -1.62 20.90
N VAL A 35 -2.34 -0.83 20.16
CA VAL A 35 -2.89 0.36 19.48
C VAL A 35 -3.49 -0.02 18.12
N HIS A 36 -4.37 0.84 17.61
CA HIS A 36 -4.69 0.93 16.19
C HIS A 36 -3.64 1.77 15.45
N PRO A 37 -3.55 1.68 14.13
CA PRO A 37 -2.68 2.56 13.36
C PRO A 37 -3.15 4.02 13.43
N ASP A 38 -2.18 4.93 13.49
CA ASP A 38 -2.40 6.38 13.37
C ASP A 38 -2.46 6.81 11.91
N PHE A 39 -1.89 6.01 10.98
CA PHE A 39 -1.94 6.28 9.55
C PHE A 39 -1.98 5.00 8.70
N LEU A 40 -2.54 5.15 7.51
CA LEU A 40 -2.63 4.11 6.47
C LEU A 40 -1.98 4.62 5.19
N LEU A 41 -0.96 3.95 4.66
CA LEU A 41 -0.42 4.18 3.33
C LEU A 41 -1.11 3.22 2.35
N ILE A 42 -2.15 3.72 1.70
CA ILE A 42 -3.15 2.89 1.01
C ILE A 42 -2.85 2.58 -0.47
N GLY A 43 -1.90 3.25 -1.08
CA GLY A 43 -1.61 3.09 -2.52
C GLY A 43 -0.74 4.22 -3.09
N ALA A 44 -0.59 4.21 -4.42
CA ALA A 44 -1.07 3.22 -5.36
C ALA A 44 -0.09 2.03 -5.44
N LYS A 45 -0.58 0.86 -5.81
CA LYS A 45 0.30 -0.27 -6.13
C LYS A 45 1.23 0.13 -7.29
N ARG A 46 2.55 -0.03 -7.09
CA ARG A 46 3.63 0.43 -7.99
C ARG A 46 3.77 1.96 -8.10
N GLY A 47 3.15 2.71 -7.19
CA GLY A 47 3.22 4.17 -7.11
C GLY A 47 4.33 4.73 -6.21
N GLY A 48 5.28 3.92 -5.70
CA GLY A 48 6.35 4.43 -4.82
C GLY A 48 6.12 4.23 -3.31
N THR A 49 5.06 3.54 -2.91
CA THR A 49 4.74 3.27 -1.50
C THR A 49 5.85 2.57 -0.70
N THR A 50 6.77 1.85 -1.36
CA THR A 50 7.90 1.21 -0.67
C THR A 50 8.95 2.25 -0.26
N SER A 51 9.22 3.23 -1.12
CA SER A 51 10.14 4.33 -0.83
C SER A 51 9.59 5.21 0.30
N LEU A 52 8.33 5.65 0.18
CA LEU A 52 7.72 6.45 1.25
C LEU A 52 7.66 5.68 2.58
N TRP A 53 7.34 4.39 2.56
CA TRP A 53 7.36 3.57 3.78
C TRP A 53 8.74 3.50 4.43
N ARG A 54 9.81 3.41 3.63
CA ARG A 54 11.18 3.44 4.15
C ARG A 54 11.51 4.79 4.77
N TYR A 55 11.19 5.89 4.11
CA TYR A 55 11.35 7.24 4.67
C TYR A 55 10.60 7.38 6.00
N LEU A 56 9.35 6.95 6.06
CA LEU A 56 8.58 6.97 7.31
C LEU A 56 9.22 6.14 8.42
N THR A 57 9.77 4.96 8.11
CA THR A 57 10.41 4.09 9.11
C THR A 57 11.80 4.55 9.55
N GLU A 58 12.42 5.52 8.87
CA GLU A 58 13.62 6.21 9.35
C GLU A 58 13.29 7.20 10.47
N HIS A 59 12.07 7.74 10.50
CA HIS A 59 11.65 8.68 11.53
C HIS A 59 11.64 8.02 12.93
N PRO A 60 12.32 8.60 13.93
CA PRO A 60 12.47 7.98 15.26
C PRO A 60 11.15 7.80 16.01
N ASP A 61 10.12 8.57 15.66
CA ASP A 61 8.80 8.53 16.27
C ASP A 61 7.80 7.65 15.50
N VAL A 62 8.21 7.05 14.38
CA VAL A 62 7.41 6.05 13.66
C VAL A 62 7.74 4.65 14.16
N LEU A 63 6.74 3.98 14.69
CA LEU A 63 6.86 2.63 15.21
C LEU A 63 6.54 1.61 14.12
N GLY A 64 7.38 0.59 13.99
CA GLY A 64 7.11 -0.54 13.09
C GLY A 64 6.02 -1.47 13.60
N LEU A 65 5.51 -2.29 12.69
CA LEU A 65 4.57 -3.36 12.99
C LEU A 65 5.16 -4.44 13.91
N PHE A 66 4.30 -5.24 14.50
CA PHE A 66 4.65 -6.41 15.29
C PHE A 66 4.39 -7.71 14.49
N PRO A 67 5.30 -8.68 14.50
CA PRO A 67 6.64 -8.63 15.10
C PRO A 67 7.63 -7.85 14.23
N ARG A 68 8.52 -7.10 14.85
CA ARG A 68 9.56 -6.29 14.16
C ARG A 68 10.47 -7.06 13.19
N PRO A 69 10.90 -8.31 13.47
CA PRO A 69 11.84 -9.01 12.58
C PRO A 69 11.32 -9.30 11.19
N GLU A 70 10.00 -9.29 10.97
CA GLU A 70 9.40 -9.72 9.70
C GLU A 70 9.36 -8.61 8.63
N ARG A 71 9.82 -7.40 8.88
CA ARG A 71 9.78 -6.25 7.93
C ARG A 71 8.46 -6.13 7.15
N ILE A 72 7.37 -6.55 7.78
CA ILE A 72 6.04 -6.47 7.22
C ILE A 72 5.66 -5.01 7.16
N LYS A 73 5.21 -4.54 5.98
CA LYS A 73 4.70 -3.17 5.84
C LYS A 73 3.17 -3.11 5.79
N GLY A 74 2.51 -4.15 5.29
CA GLY A 74 1.05 -4.21 5.11
C GLY A 74 0.42 -5.38 5.85
N VAL A 75 -0.79 -5.16 6.36
CA VAL A 75 -1.58 -6.16 7.10
C VAL A 75 -2.64 -6.81 6.20
N TYR A 76 -3.05 -6.15 5.13
CA TYR A 76 -4.10 -6.62 4.20
C TYR A 76 -5.44 -6.88 4.91
N TYR A 77 -5.77 -6.05 5.90
CA TYR A 77 -6.96 -6.24 6.71
C TYR A 77 -8.23 -5.75 6.00
N PHE A 78 -8.24 -4.49 5.55
CA PHE A 78 -9.42 -3.88 4.95
C PHE A 78 -9.77 -4.42 3.56
N ASP A 79 -8.86 -5.15 2.92
CA ASP A 79 -9.09 -5.86 1.66
C ASP A 79 -9.49 -7.33 1.88
N GLU A 80 -8.55 -8.20 2.20
CA GLU A 80 -8.71 -9.67 2.17
C GLU A 80 -8.97 -10.30 3.55
N GLN A 81 -8.58 -9.62 4.64
CA GLN A 81 -8.58 -10.24 5.97
C GLN A 81 -9.63 -9.63 6.90
N TYR A 82 -10.58 -8.85 6.37
CA TYR A 82 -11.56 -8.12 7.20
C TYR A 82 -12.39 -9.05 8.09
N GLY A 83 -12.77 -10.21 7.59
CA GLY A 83 -13.49 -11.24 8.34
C GLY A 83 -12.74 -11.81 9.55
N ARG A 84 -11.44 -11.52 9.72
CA ARG A 84 -10.67 -11.92 10.91
C ARG A 84 -10.92 -11.04 12.13
N GLY A 85 -11.53 -9.88 11.94
CA GLY A 85 -11.95 -8.96 12.97
C GLY A 85 -10.83 -8.13 13.60
N ASP A 86 -11.23 -7.09 14.32
CA ASP A 86 -10.38 -6.07 14.95
C ASP A 86 -9.28 -6.66 15.84
N ARG A 87 -9.58 -7.71 16.60
CA ARG A 87 -8.59 -8.36 17.47
C ARG A 87 -7.40 -8.90 16.69
N TRP A 88 -7.65 -9.52 15.54
CA TRP A 88 -6.60 -9.98 14.64
C TRP A 88 -5.85 -8.80 14.04
N TYR A 89 -6.53 -7.76 13.61
CA TYR A 89 -5.91 -6.57 13.05
C TYR A 89 -4.95 -5.92 14.06
N ARG A 90 -5.43 -5.62 15.26
CA ARG A 90 -4.61 -5.03 16.33
C ARG A 90 -3.41 -5.90 16.73
N SER A 91 -3.49 -7.21 16.56
CA SER A 91 -2.37 -8.10 16.85
C SER A 91 -1.09 -7.77 16.09
N HIS A 92 -1.18 -6.98 15.02
CA HIS A 92 -0.06 -6.55 14.17
C HIS A 92 0.60 -5.23 14.62
N PHE A 93 0.09 -4.59 15.65
CA PHE A 93 0.58 -3.29 16.10
C PHE A 93 1.26 -3.38 17.48
N PRO A 94 2.06 -2.37 17.87
CA PRO A 94 2.73 -2.37 19.16
C PRO A 94 1.75 -2.26 20.33
N LEU A 95 2.23 -2.61 21.54
CA LEU A 95 1.50 -2.39 22.78
C LEU A 95 1.39 -0.91 23.09
N ARG A 96 0.28 -0.48 23.71
CA ARG A 96 0.09 0.90 24.20
C ARG A 96 1.24 1.33 25.10
N ALA A 97 1.73 0.46 25.98
CA ALA A 97 2.89 0.74 26.83
C ALA A 97 4.17 1.01 26.03
N THR A 98 4.39 0.30 24.91
CA THR A 98 5.53 0.55 24.01
C THR A 98 5.43 1.93 23.37
N ARG A 99 4.22 2.29 22.86
CA ARG A 99 3.96 3.61 22.29
C ARG A 99 4.16 4.71 23.35
N ALA A 100 3.59 4.54 24.56
CA ALA A 100 3.71 5.52 25.64
C ALA A 100 5.17 5.80 26.02
N ARG A 101 6.01 4.76 26.13
CA ARG A 101 7.46 4.91 26.40
C ARG A 101 8.18 5.68 25.30
N ARG A 102 7.77 5.51 24.05
CA ARG A 102 8.36 6.25 22.92
C ARG A 102 7.85 7.68 22.82
N SER A 103 6.61 7.94 23.26
CA SER A 103 6.03 9.28 23.32
C SER A 103 6.49 10.10 24.53
N ALA A 104 7.38 9.59 25.37
CA ALA A 104 7.95 10.33 26.49
C ALA A 104 8.75 11.56 26.03
N ALA A 105 8.89 12.55 26.89
CA ALA A 105 9.60 13.79 26.63
C ALA A 105 8.98 14.71 25.55
N GLY A 106 7.63 14.75 25.46
CA GLY A 106 6.93 15.69 24.56
C GLY A 106 6.85 15.26 23.10
N ARG A 107 7.38 14.08 22.73
CA ARG A 107 7.31 13.52 21.37
C ARG A 107 6.06 12.67 21.22
N ARG A 108 5.48 12.67 20.02
CA ARG A 108 4.34 11.81 19.68
C ARG A 108 4.82 10.64 18.83
N ALA A 109 4.82 9.42 19.38
CA ALA A 109 5.07 8.23 18.60
C ALA A 109 3.79 7.79 17.87
N VAL A 110 3.91 7.56 16.55
CA VAL A 110 2.84 7.09 15.68
C VAL A 110 3.16 5.71 15.13
N VAL A 111 2.14 4.99 14.71
CA VAL A 111 2.27 3.70 14.03
C VAL A 111 1.34 3.65 12.83
N GLY A 112 1.77 3.00 11.76
CA GLY A 112 0.93 2.82 10.58
C GLY A 112 1.20 1.50 9.88
N GLU A 113 0.51 1.30 8.79
CA GLU A 113 0.74 0.21 7.85
C GLU A 113 0.68 0.70 6.40
N ALA A 114 1.23 -0.10 5.47
CA ALA A 114 1.25 0.19 4.05
C ALA A 114 0.73 -1.01 3.25
N THR A 115 -0.53 -0.94 2.86
CA THR A 115 -1.18 -1.95 1.99
C THR A 115 -1.68 -1.28 0.71
N PRO A 116 -0.90 -1.31 -0.38
CA PRO A 116 -1.21 -0.52 -1.58
C PRO A 116 -2.49 -0.91 -2.34
N TYR A 117 -3.04 -2.05 -2.06
CA TYR A 117 -4.28 -2.51 -2.68
C TYR A 117 -5.52 -1.85 -2.06
N TYR A 118 -5.43 -1.27 -0.85
CA TYR A 118 -6.56 -0.58 -0.21
C TYR A 118 -7.10 0.57 -1.07
N LEU A 119 -6.24 1.31 -1.77
CA LEU A 119 -6.68 2.41 -2.64
C LEU A 119 -7.75 1.96 -3.64
N TYR A 120 -7.54 0.80 -4.24
CA TYR A 120 -8.39 0.27 -5.31
C TYR A 120 -9.55 -0.60 -4.80
N HIS A 121 -9.39 -1.26 -3.64
CA HIS A 121 -10.41 -2.19 -3.13
C HIS A 121 -11.72 -1.47 -2.76
N PRO A 122 -12.89 -1.85 -3.33
CA PRO A 122 -14.12 -1.07 -3.23
C PRO A 122 -14.63 -0.87 -1.79
N LEU A 123 -14.42 -1.84 -0.91
CA LEU A 123 -14.89 -1.80 0.48
C LEU A 123 -13.85 -1.27 1.47
N ALA A 124 -12.58 -1.12 1.08
CA ALA A 124 -11.52 -0.72 2.02
C ALA A 124 -11.76 0.65 2.66
N PRO A 125 -12.20 1.71 1.94
CA PRO A 125 -12.46 3.02 2.55
C PRO A 125 -13.49 2.97 3.68
N GLN A 126 -14.63 2.32 3.41
CA GLN A 126 -15.71 2.18 4.39
C GLN A 126 -15.31 1.37 5.62
N ARG A 127 -14.60 0.26 5.42
CA ARG A 127 -14.08 -0.60 6.50
C ARG A 127 -13.06 0.14 7.36
N ALA A 128 -12.16 0.87 6.72
CA ALA A 128 -11.14 1.64 7.42
C ALA A 128 -11.77 2.78 8.24
N ALA A 129 -12.75 3.50 7.68
CA ALA A 129 -13.46 4.55 8.41
C ALA A 129 -14.28 3.99 9.59
N ALA A 130 -14.80 2.76 9.49
CA ALA A 130 -15.51 2.13 10.60
C ALA A 130 -14.58 1.71 11.76
N ASP A 131 -13.40 1.16 11.44
CA ASP A 131 -12.51 0.57 12.46
C ASP A 131 -11.44 1.55 12.98
N VAL A 132 -10.97 2.48 12.12
CA VAL A 132 -9.89 3.43 12.44
C VAL A 132 -10.20 4.85 11.92
N PRO A 133 -11.32 5.47 12.32
CA PRO A 133 -11.80 6.76 11.79
C PRO A 133 -10.79 7.91 12.00
N GLU A 134 -9.94 7.82 13.00
CA GLU A 134 -8.96 8.85 13.35
C GLU A 134 -7.62 8.69 12.59
N ALA A 135 -7.47 7.62 11.79
CA ALA A 135 -6.24 7.39 11.06
C ALA A 135 -6.08 8.41 9.92
N ARG A 136 -4.87 8.94 9.75
CA ARG A 136 -4.50 9.73 8.58
C ARG A 136 -4.23 8.81 7.39
N VAL A 137 -4.69 9.21 6.23
CA VAL A 137 -4.54 8.43 5.00
C VAL A 137 -3.46 9.05 4.12
N LEU A 138 -2.52 8.22 3.68
CA LEU A 138 -1.44 8.61 2.77
C LEU A 138 -1.59 7.88 1.45
N VAL A 139 -1.42 8.59 0.36
CA VAL A 139 -1.45 8.06 -1.00
C VAL A 139 -0.23 8.56 -1.76
N VAL A 140 0.42 7.70 -2.54
CA VAL A 140 1.42 8.10 -3.53
C VAL A 140 0.92 7.64 -4.89
N LEU A 141 0.61 8.58 -5.76
CA LEU A 141 0.23 8.33 -7.15
C LEU A 141 1.47 8.37 -8.05
N ARG A 142 1.38 7.76 -9.19
CA ARG A 142 2.41 7.74 -10.24
C ARG A 142 1.73 7.89 -11.60
N ASP A 143 2.46 8.35 -12.62
CA ASP A 143 2.01 8.25 -14.00
C ASP A 143 1.31 6.91 -14.22
N PRO A 144 0.02 6.89 -14.57
CA PRO A 144 -0.75 5.65 -14.62
C PRO A 144 -0.28 4.70 -15.72
N VAL A 145 0.35 5.18 -16.79
CA VAL A 145 0.97 4.35 -17.84
C VAL A 145 2.19 3.63 -17.28
N GLU A 146 3.11 4.39 -16.65
CA GLU A 146 4.30 3.83 -15.99
C GLU A 146 3.94 2.85 -14.88
N ARG A 147 2.89 3.15 -14.12
CA ARG A 147 2.38 2.28 -13.06
C ARG A 147 1.84 0.96 -13.61
N ALA A 148 1.03 1.03 -14.69
CA ALA A 148 0.45 -0.15 -15.32
C ALA A 148 1.54 -1.10 -15.84
N TYR A 149 2.52 -0.58 -16.57
CA TYR A 149 3.64 -1.35 -17.06
C TYR A 149 4.50 -1.95 -15.95
N SER A 150 4.80 -1.16 -14.91
CA SER A 150 5.53 -1.63 -13.73
C SER A 150 4.77 -2.74 -12.98
N HIS A 151 3.43 -2.66 -12.93
CA HIS A 151 2.59 -3.69 -12.31
C HIS A 151 2.65 -5.00 -13.10
N TRP A 152 2.51 -4.92 -14.42
CA TRP A 152 2.66 -6.09 -15.28
C TRP A 152 4.05 -6.73 -15.16
N LYS A 153 5.14 -5.95 -15.19
CA LYS A 153 6.51 -6.47 -15.01
C LYS A 153 6.64 -7.25 -13.69
N GLU A 154 6.10 -6.72 -12.60
CA GLU A 154 6.07 -7.42 -11.31
C GLU A 154 5.33 -8.75 -11.40
N ARG A 155 4.18 -8.79 -12.07
CA ARG A 155 3.40 -10.03 -12.22
C ARG A 155 4.12 -11.02 -13.11
N ARG A 156 4.69 -10.55 -14.20
CA ARG A 156 5.46 -11.38 -15.14
C ARG A 156 6.68 -12.03 -14.47
N SER A 157 7.44 -11.25 -13.69
CA SER A 157 8.64 -11.74 -13.01
C SER A 157 8.37 -12.76 -11.89
N ASN A 158 7.15 -12.78 -11.36
CA ASN A 158 6.71 -13.71 -10.31
C ASN A 158 5.85 -14.86 -10.84
N ASP A 159 5.90 -15.16 -12.14
CA ASP A 159 5.07 -16.17 -12.82
C ASP A 159 3.56 -15.99 -12.59
N GLY A 160 3.15 -14.77 -12.28
CA GLY A 160 1.76 -14.45 -11.92
C GLY A 160 0.88 -14.01 -13.09
N ASP A 161 1.47 -13.70 -14.26
CA ASP A 161 0.77 -13.48 -15.53
C ASP A 161 1.64 -13.99 -16.69
N PRO A 162 1.18 -15.00 -17.46
CA PRO A 162 1.95 -15.56 -18.58
C PRO A 162 1.88 -14.71 -19.86
N LEU A 163 0.95 -13.74 -19.95
CA LEU A 163 0.72 -12.93 -21.14
C LEU A 163 1.80 -11.84 -21.26
N ASP A 164 2.16 -11.47 -22.48
CA ASP A 164 2.87 -10.22 -22.73
C ASP A 164 1.99 -9.01 -22.37
N PHE A 165 2.57 -7.81 -22.37
CA PHE A 165 1.86 -6.66 -21.86
C PHE A 165 0.63 -6.28 -22.70
N ALA A 166 0.74 -6.31 -24.03
CA ALA A 166 -0.36 -5.98 -24.93
C ALA A 166 -1.52 -6.96 -24.76
N ALA A 167 -1.24 -8.27 -24.78
CA ALA A 167 -2.24 -9.31 -24.54
C ALA A 167 -2.84 -9.24 -23.13
N ALA A 168 -2.05 -8.87 -22.12
CA ALA A 168 -2.52 -8.70 -20.76
C ALA A 168 -3.51 -7.53 -20.63
N LEU A 169 -3.28 -6.41 -21.34
CA LEU A 169 -4.19 -5.27 -21.40
C LEU A 169 -5.51 -5.62 -22.08
N GLU A 170 -5.46 -6.34 -23.21
CA GLU A 170 -6.66 -6.82 -23.90
C GLU A 170 -7.49 -7.77 -23.03
N ALA A 171 -6.82 -8.67 -22.30
CA ALA A 171 -7.47 -9.60 -21.40
C ALA A 171 -8.06 -8.95 -20.15
N GLU A 172 -7.57 -7.80 -19.72
CA GLU A 172 -7.94 -7.13 -18.45
C GLU A 172 -9.45 -6.91 -18.36
N ARG A 173 -10.08 -6.37 -19.40
CA ARG A 173 -11.53 -6.11 -19.41
C ARG A 173 -12.36 -7.36 -19.15
N VAL A 174 -11.99 -8.49 -19.74
CA VAL A 174 -12.69 -9.77 -19.56
C VAL A 174 -12.41 -10.33 -18.17
N ARG A 175 -11.17 -10.23 -17.71
CA ARG A 175 -10.74 -10.71 -16.38
C ARG A 175 -11.43 -9.97 -15.23
N LEU A 176 -11.72 -8.67 -15.41
CA LEU A 176 -12.35 -7.82 -14.40
C LEU A 176 -13.87 -7.80 -14.45
N ALA A 177 -14.48 -8.35 -15.50
CA ALA A 177 -15.93 -8.33 -15.67
C ALA A 177 -16.67 -8.90 -14.46
N GLY A 178 -17.45 -8.04 -13.77
CA GLY A 178 -18.24 -8.42 -12.59
C GLY A 178 -17.45 -8.57 -11.28
N GLU A 179 -16.12 -8.47 -11.29
CA GLU A 179 -15.31 -8.73 -10.09
C GLU A 179 -15.53 -7.69 -8.99
N GLU A 180 -15.64 -6.40 -9.30
CA GLU A 180 -15.94 -5.36 -8.30
C GLU A 180 -17.33 -5.58 -7.70
N ALA A 181 -18.35 -5.85 -8.54
CA ALA A 181 -19.70 -6.13 -8.06
C ALA A 181 -19.73 -7.37 -7.13
N ARG A 182 -18.95 -8.40 -7.45
CA ARG A 182 -18.82 -9.61 -6.62
C ARG A 182 -18.15 -9.29 -5.27
N LEU A 183 -17.11 -8.47 -5.25
CA LEU A 183 -16.45 -8.03 -4.01
C LEU A 183 -17.37 -7.18 -3.12
N VAL A 184 -18.25 -6.39 -3.74
CA VAL A 184 -19.22 -5.57 -3.00
C VAL A 184 -20.37 -6.44 -2.45
N ALA A 185 -20.84 -7.42 -3.23
CA ALA A 185 -21.94 -8.30 -2.84
C ALA A 185 -21.54 -9.31 -1.74
N ASP A 186 -20.30 -9.79 -1.75
CA ASP A 186 -19.76 -10.69 -0.73
C ASP A 186 -18.54 -10.07 -0.02
N PRO A 187 -18.73 -9.56 1.21
CA PRO A 187 -17.64 -8.96 1.99
C PRO A 187 -16.48 -9.91 2.32
N HIS A 188 -16.62 -11.21 2.09
CA HIS A 188 -15.56 -12.20 2.28
C HIS A 188 -14.91 -12.64 0.97
N ALA A 189 -15.43 -12.17 -0.17
CA ALA A 189 -14.87 -12.50 -1.47
C ALA A 189 -13.44 -11.94 -1.63
N VAL A 190 -12.60 -12.73 -2.29
CA VAL A 190 -11.25 -12.35 -2.72
C VAL A 190 -11.17 -12.49 -4.23
N SER A 191 -10.62 -11.52 -4.90
CA SER A 191 -10.43 -11.54 -6.35
C SER A 191 -8.96 -11.45 -6.74
N VAL A 192 -8.44 -12.51 -7.31
CA VAL A 192 -7.09 -12.54 -7.90
C VAL A 192 -7.01 -11.57 -9.08
N ALA A 193 -8.04 -11.57 -9.93
CA ALA A 193 -8.09 -10.70 -11.11
C ALA A 193 -8.08 -9.23 -10.72
N HIS A 194 -9.01 -8.81 -9.86
CA HIS A 194 -9.12 -7.44 -9.37
C HIS A 194 -7.84 -6.96 -8.65
N ARG A 195 -7.19 -7.82 -7.90
CA ARG A 195 -5.97 -7.46 -7.16
C ARG A 195 -4.71 -7.43 -8.02
N HIS A 196 -4.59 -8.34 -8.99
CA HIS A 196 -3.33 -8.63 -9.64
C HIS A 196 -3.28 -8.37 -11.14
N TRP A 197 -4.43 -8.34 -11.83
CA TRP A 197 -4.49 -8.23 -13.29
C TRP A 197 -5.24 -6.97 -13.77
N SER A 198 -5.47 -6.01 -12.89
CA SER A 198 -6.05 -4.69 -13.15
C SER A 198 -4.93 -3.67 -13.41
N TYR A 199 -4.33 -3.78 -14.60
CA TYR A 199 -3.19 -2.96 -14.97
C TYR A 199 -3.59 -1.52 -15.29
N VAL A 200 -4.61 -1.32 -16.11
CA VAL A 200 -5.13 0.00 -16.47
C VAL A 200 -6.06 0.53 -15.38
N ASP A 201 -6.96 -0.32 -14.92
CA ASP A 201 -8.05 0.10 -14.04
C ASP A 201 -7.56 0.66 -12.69
N GLN A 202 -6.49 0.10 -12.12
CA GLN A 202 -5.84 0.70 -10.94
C GLN A 202 -5.12 2.05 -11.23
N GLY A 203 -5.09 2.52 -12.46
CA GLY A 203 -4.61 3.85 -12.86
C GLY A 203 -5.69 4.92 -12.91
N ARG A 204 -6.95 4.55 -12.78
CA ARG A 204 -8.12 5.46 -12.77
C ARG A 204 -8.33 6.03 -11.38
N TYR A 205 -7.48 6.98 -10.99
CA TYR A 205 -7.35 7.39 -9.58
C TYR A 205 -8.54 8.19 -9.04
N ALA A 206 -9.19 9.02 -9.84
CA ALA A 206 -10.23 9.93 -9.37
C ALA A 206 -11.35 9.21 -8.60
N PRO A 207 -12.04 8.19 -9.13
CA PRO A 207 -13.11 7.50 -8.40
C PRO A 207 -12.62 6.77 -7.15
N MET A 208 -11.37 6.34 -7.12
CA MET A 208 -10.77 5.75 -5.92
C MET A 208 -10.55 6.80 -4.83
N LEU A 209 -9.96 7.94 -5.19
CA LEU A 209 -9.74 9.06 -4.27
C LEU A 209 -11.05 9.63 -3.73
N GLU A 210 -12.07 9.76 -4.58
CA GLU A 210 -13.40 10.20 -4.15
C GLU A 210 -13.97 9.35 -3.03
N ARG A 211 -13.85 8.00 -3.14
CA ARG A 211 -14.28 7.07 -2.07
C ARG A 211 -13.53 7.30 -0.76
N TRP A 212 -12.22 7.56 -0.84
CA TRP A 212 -11.38 7.82 0.34
C TRP A 212 -11.63 9.20 0.95
N PHE A 213 -11.83 10.24 0.12
CA PHE A 213 -12.21 11.57 0.59
C PHE A 213 -13.61 11.58 1.23
N ALA A 214 -14.56 10.83 0.68
CA ALA A 214 -15.88 10.67 1.30
C ALA A 214 -15.81 9.98 2.67
N ALA A 215 -14.88 9.02 2.85
CA ALA A 215 -14.75 8.25 4.08
C ALA A 215 -13.96 8.96 5.19
N PHE A 216 -12.91 9.76 4.83
CA PHE A 216 -11.99 10.37 5.79
C PHE A 216 -11.96 11.89 5.76
N GLY A 217 -12.74 12.53 4.88
CA GLY A 217 -12.63 13.96 4.60
C GLY A 217 -11.40 14.31 3.77
N ARG A 218 -11.45 15.49 3.11
CA ARG A 218 -10.33 15.96 2.25
C ARG A 218 -9.05 16.16 3.05
N ASP A 219 -9.15 16.68 4.25
CA ASP A 219 -8.00 16.95 5.14
C ASP A 219 -7.44 15.68 5.81
N GLY A 220 -8.23 14.60 5.84
CA GLY A 220 -7.80 13.30 6.36
C GLY A 220 -6.93 12.51 5.39
N VAL A 221 -6.92 12.88 4.09
CA VAL A 221 -6.22 12.16 3.02
C VAL A 221 -5.16 13.04 2.37
N HIS A 222 -3.91 12.65 2.48
CA HIS A 222 -2.78 13.33 1.87
C HIS A 222 -2.29 12.58 0.63
N VAL A 223 -2.16 13.30 -0.50
CA VAL A 223 -1.77 12.72 -1.79
C VAL A 223 -0.44 13.31 -2.25
N GLU A 224 0.54 12.44 -2.43
CA GLU A 224 1.84 12.76 -3.02
C GLU A 224 1.95 12.17 -4.43
N ILE A 225 2.84 12.74 -5.23
CA ILE A 225 3.15 12.27 -6.59
C ILE A 225 4.54 11.66 -6.61
N SER A 226 4.66 10.47 -7.16
CA SER A 226 5.89 9.67 -7.18
C SER A 226 7.05 10.41 -7.83
N GLU A 227 6.80 11.05 -8.95
CA GLU A 227 7.79 11.80 -9.73
C GLU A 227 8.32 12.99 -8.91
N GLU A 228 7.45 13.72 -8.21
CA GLU A 228 7.82 14.81 -7.31
C GLU A 228 8.56 14.30 -6.07
N MET A 229 8.10 13.18 -5.52
CA MET A 229 8.75 12.53 -4.38
C MET A 229 10.20 12.13 -4.70
N TYR A 230 10.45 11.62 -5.91
CA TYR A 230 11.80 11.24 -6.30
C TYR A 230 12.66 12.43 -6.70
N ALA A 231 12.07 13.50 -7.21
CA ALA A 231 12.78 14.74 -7.51
C ALA A 231 13.18 15.53 -6.24
N ALA A 232 12.34 15.49 -5.20
CA ALA A 232 12.55 16.21 -3.96
C ALA A 232 12.13 15.38 -2.72
N PRO A 233 12.87 14.30 -2.37
CA PRO A 233 12.45 13.35 -1.34
C PRO A 233 12.27 13.98 0.04
N GLN A 234 13.18 14.88 0.45
CA GLN A 234 13.08 15.56 1.76
C GLN A 234 11.84 16.44 1.83
N ALA A 235 11.57 17.24 0.78
CA ALA A 235 10.41 18.12 0.76
C ALA A 235 9.08 17.32 0.81
N THR A 236 9.01 16.20 0.11
CA THR A 236 7.88 15.27 0.20
C THR A 236 7.74 14.69 1.61
N PHE A 237 8.85 14.22 2.18
CA PHE A 237 8.86 13.67 3.53
C PHE A 237 8.39 14.69 4.56
N ASP A 238 8.83 15.95 4.43
CA ASP A 238 8.40 17.05 5.29
C ASP A 238 6.89 17.29 5.24
N ARG A 239 6.27 17.31 4.05
CA ARG A 239 4.82 17.45 3.91
C ARG A 239 4.07 16.27 4.55
N VAL A 240 4.58 15.06 4.35
CA VAL A 240 3.98 13.84 4.94
C VAL A 240 4.09 13.85 6.46
N THR A 241 5.24 14.24 7.02
CA THR A 241 5.42 14.34 8.48
C THR A 241 4.57 15.44 9.09
N ASP A 242 4.41 16.59 8.40
CA ASP A 242 3.47 17.65 8.79
C ASP A 242 2.03 17.13 8.85
N HIS A 243 1.59 16.40 7.82
CA HIS A 243 0.24 15.79 7.80
C HIS A 243 0.04 14.79 8.95
N LEU A 244 1.07 14.05 9.33
CA LEU A 244 1.04 13.10 10.46
C LEU A 244 1.21 13.77 11.82
N GLY A 245 1.51 15.08 11.88
CA GLY A 245 1.79 15.82 13.11
C GLY A 245 3.08 15.35 13.79
N LEU A 246 4.08 14.98 13.00
CA LEU A 246 5.42 14.59 13.47
C LEU A 246 6.39 15.78 13.41
N ALA A 247 7.44 15.72 14.23
CA ALA A 247 8.52 16.68 14.15
C ALA A 247 9.32 16.52 12.85
N ARG A 248 10.04 17.56 12.44
CA ARG A 248 10.96 17.48 11.29
C ARG A 248 12.07 16.47 11.57
N HIS A 249 12.40 15.71 10.54
CA HIS A 249 13.47 14.73 10.56
C HIS A 249 14.19 14.74 9.21
N GLU A 250 15.50 14.75 9.21
CA GLU A 250 16.32 14.70 8.00
C GLU A 250 16.51 13.25 7.55
N LEU A 251 16.21 12.96 6.28
CA LEU A 251 16.41 11.64 5.70
C LEU A 251 17.91 11.35 5.55
N ALA A 252 18.33 10.19 6.04
CA ALA A 252 19.73 9.78 5.97
C ALA A 252 20.16 9.40 4.54
N ASP A 253 19.27 8.77 3.79
CA ASP A 253 19.53 8.31 2.42
C ASP A 253 18.24 8.46 1.57
N PRO A 254 18.05 9.62 0.92
CA PRO A 254 16.88 9.91 0.11
C PRO A 254 16.88 9.21 -1.26
N VAL A 255 17.40 7.99 -1.35
CA VAL A 255 17.48 7.25 -2.61
C VAL A 255 16.12 6.71 -3.04
N ALA A 256 15.84 6.80 -4.33
CA ALA A 256 14.68 6.18 -4.97
C ALA A 256 14.78 4.64 -4.92
N HIS A 257 13.97 4.03 -4.06
CA HIS A 257 13.88 2.56 -4.00
C HIS A 257 12.82 2.04 -4.96
N ASN A 258 13.23 1.17 -5.90
CA ASN A 258 12.38 0.60 -6.96
C ASN A 258 11.85 1.61 -8.02
N ALA A 259 12.54 2.72 -8.23
CA ALA A 259 12.33 3.58 -9.39
C ALA A 259 13.08 3.00 -10.58
N GLU A 260 12.63 1.88 -11.12
CA GLU A 260 13.15 1.39 -12.38
C GLU A 260 12.50 2.16 -13.53
N PRO A 261 13.27 2.80 -14.41
CA PRO A 261 12.75 3.33 -15.67
C PRO A 261 12.05 2.21 -16.44
N SER A 262 11.07 2.57 -17.24
CA SER A 262 10.42 1.62 -18.17
C SER A 262 10.87 1.91 -19.61
N PRO A 263 12.19 1.79 -19.92
CA PRO A 263 12.71 2.09 -21.25
C PRO A 263 12.17 1.15 -22.32
N ASP A 264 11.71 -0.04 -21.91
CA ASP A 264 11.32 -1.13 -22.80
C ASP A 264 9.83 -1.11 -23.17
N LEU A 265 9.06 -0.10 -22.74
CA LEU A 265 7.67 0.04 -23.15
C LEU A 265 7.61 0.54 -24.59
N ASP A 266 7.00 -0.24 -25.46
CA ASP A 266 6.79 0.12 -26.87
C ASP A 266 6.15 1.52 -27.00
N PRO A 267 6.71 2.42 -27.81
CA PRO A 267 6.20 3.79 -27.92
C PRO A 267 4.74 3.88 -28.41
N GLY A 268 4.31 2.99 -29.30
CA GLY A 268 2.93 2.94 -29.79
C GLY A 268 1.97 2.51 -28.70
N LEU A 269 2.34 1.51 -27.91
CA LEU A 269 1.55 1.04 -26.78
C LEU A 269 1.49 2.11 -25.65
N ARG A 270 2.60 2.82 -25.42
CA ARG A 270 2.63 3.97 -24.50
C ARG A 270 1.65 5.05 -24.92
N ALA A 271 1.69 5.47 -26.20
CA ALA A 271 0.78 6.49 -26.74
C ALA A 271 -0.69 6.06 -26.65
N HIS A 272 -0.97 4.79 -26.95
CA HIS A 272 -2.29 4.21 -26.80
C HIS A 272 -2.81 4.28 -25.36
N LEU A 273 -2.01 3.86 -24.39
CA LEU A 273 -2.37 3.91 -22.98
C LEU A 273 -2.52 5.35 -22.47
N ALA A 274 -1.64 6.26 -22.88
CA ALA A 274 -1.73 7.68 -22.52
C ALA A 274 -3.06 8.27 -23.03
N GLY A 275 -3.44 8.03 -24.28
CA GLY A 275 -4.75 8.48 -24.79
C GLY A 275 -5.94 7.83 -24.09
N LEU A 276 -5.84 6.55 -23.71
CA LEU A 276 -6.87 5.84 -22.97
C LEU A 276 -7.07 6.41 -21.54
N LEU A 277 -5.99 6.81 -20.88
CA LEU A 277 -5.99 7.28 -19.49
C LEU A 277 -6.08 8.81 -19.36
N GLU A 278 -5.99 9.56 -20.46
CA GLU A 278 -6.08 11.03 -20.44
C GLU A 278 -7.34 11.56 -19.72
N PRO A 279 -8.56 11.03 -19.96
CA PRO A 279 -9.74 11.48 -19.21
C PRO A 279 -9.64 11.25 -17.70
N ASP A 280 -9.03 10.13 -17.29
CA ASP A 280 -8.84 9.79 -15.88
C ASP A 280 -7.77 10.68 -15.22
N ILE A 281 -6.71 11.04 -15.97
CA ILE A 281 -5.68 11.98 -15.52
C ILE A 281 -6.32 13.35 -15.29
N ARG A 282 -7.09 13.87 -16.24
CA ARG A 282 -7.80 15.17 -16.12
C ARG A 282 -8.79 15.17 -14.94
N ALA A 283 -9.53 14.07 -14.75
CA ALA A 283 -10.42 13.94 -13.61
C ALA A 283 -9.65 13.96 -12.29
N THR A 284 -8.47 13.34 -12.24
CA THR A 284 -7.59 13.35 -11.06
C THR A 284 -7.04 14.76 -10.82
N GLU A 285 -6.60 15.48 -11.84
CA GLU A 285 -6.15 16.88 -11.75
C GLU A 285 -7.26 17.80 -11.20
N ALA A 286 -8.47 17.68 -11.75
CA ALA A 286 -9.62 18.44 -11.28
C ALA A 286 -9.94 18.16 -9.81
N LEU A 287 -9.90 16.88 -9.40
CA LEU A 287 -10.16 16.47 -8.03
C LEU A 287 -9.08 16.97 -7.05
N LEU A 288 -7.81 17.01 -7.49
CA LEU A 288 -6.68 17.49 -6.69
C LEU A 288 -6.50 19.01 -6.75
N GLY A 289 -7.13 19.69 -7.71
CA GLY A 289 -7.02 21.14 -7.92
C GLY A 289 -5.65 21.58 -8.43
N ARG A 290 -4.91 20.70 -9.14
CA ARG A 290 -3.59 20.99 -9.69
C ARG A 290 -3.27 20.15 -10.91
N SER A 291 -2.38 20.63 -11.77
CA SER A 291 -1.81 19.84 -12.86
C SER A 291 -0.85 18.78 -12.33
N LEU A 292 -0.77 17.66 -13.04
CA LEU A 292 0.09 16.53 -12.75
C LEU A 292 1.23 16.42 -13.79
N PRO A 293 2.42 15.94 -13.42
CA PRO A 293 3.56 15.85 -14.34
C PRO A 293 3.49 14.57 -15.22
N TRP A 294 2.28 14.26 -15.73
CA TRP A 294 1.99 13.08 -16.52
C TRP A 294 1.51 13.47 -17.92
N GLY A 295 2.13 12.90 -18.96
CA GLY A 295 1.82 13.18 -20.35
C GLY A 295 2.96 12.87 -21.28
#